data_34e072c9dea4d87ea1e9001adab851e7
#
_entry.id   34e072c9dea4d87ea1e9001adab851e7
#
_cell.length_a   1.000
_cell.length_b   1.000
_cell.length_c   1.000
_cell.angle_alpha   90.00
_cell.angle_beta   90.00
_cell.angle_gamma   90.00
#
_symmetry.space_group_name_H-M   'P 1'
#
loop_
_entity.id
_entity.type
_entity.pdbx_description
1 polymer ?
#
loop_
_entity_poly.entity_id
_entity_poly.type
_entity_poly.pdbx_seq_one_letter_code
_entity_poly.pdbx_strand_id
1 'polypeptide(L)'
;MFYSIKELVEQADLDFQGNVAELMIATEYELTGRCRDEVLLLMERNLEVMKASVELGLSENKSRSGLTGGDAAKLDRHLKSGKALSDFTILSAARNAIAVNEHNAKMGLVCATPTA
;
A
#
# COMPACT_ATOMS: atom_id res chain seq x y z
N MET A 1 8.52 21.02 10.35
CA MET A 1 8.39 19.61 10.85
C MET A 1 7.28 19.60 11.90
N PHE A 2 6.31 18.70 11.80
CA PHE A 2 5.17 18.57 12.74
C PHE A 2 5.35 17.32 13.60
N TYR A 3 4.89 17.40 14.85
CA TYR A 3 5.04 16.34 15.86
C TYR A 3 3.70 15.75 16.28
N SER A 4 2.59 16.28 15.73
CA SER A 4 1.25 15.79 15.99
C SER A 4 0.36 15.90 14.74
N ILE A 5 -0.71 15.10 14.70
CA ILE A 5 -1.73 15.20 13.63
C ILE A 5 -2.38 16.60 13.64
N LYS A 6 -2.54 17.19 14.81
CA LYS A 6 -3.09 18.55 14.93
C LYS A 6 -2.22 19.57 14.21
N GLU A 7 -0.92 19.58 14.48
CA GLU A 7 0.03 20.47 13.81
C GLU A 7 0.10 20.24 12.31
N LEU A 8 0.03 18.97 11.87
CA LEU A 8 0.00 18.62 10.45
C LEU A 8 -1.23 19.22 9.77
N VAL A 9 -2.41 19.08 10.35
CA VAL A 9 -3.65 19.64 9.80
C VAL A 9 -3.60 21.17 9.80
N GLU A 10 -3.19 21.80 10.90
CA GLU A 10 -3.06 23.26 10.99
C GLU A 10 -2.08 23.81 9.93
N GLN A 11 -0.93 23.18 9.72
CA GLN A 11 0.01 23.60 8.68
C GLN A 11 -0.54 23.37 7.27
N ALA A 12 -1.22 22.25 7.03
CA ALA A 12 -1.84 21.99 5.74
C ALA A 12 -2.91 23.03 5.41
N ASP A 13 -3.73 23.42 6.41
CA ASP A 13 -4.78 24.42 6.22
C ASP A 13 -4.20 25.82 5.94
N LEU A 14 -3.14 26.21 6.66
CA LEU A 14 -2.54 27.52 6.54
C LEU A 14 -1.82 27.72 5.18
N ASP A 15 -1.01 26.76 4.78
CA ASP A 15 -0.06 26.93 3.68
C ASP A 15 -0.50 26.22 2.38
N PHE A 16 -1.37 25.20 2.49
CA PHE A 16 -1.71 24.32 1.38
C PHE A 16 -3.22 24.06 1.21
N GLN A 17 -4.08 24.91 1.77
CA GLN A 17 -5.55 24.79 1.64
C GLN A 17 -6.10 23.42 2.07
N GLY A 18 -5.52 22.84 3.12
CA GLY A 18 -5.88 21.51 3.63
C GLY A 18 -5.28 20.34 2.85
N ASN A 19 -4.42 20.59 1.88
CA ASN A 19 -3.81 19.52 1.09
C ASN A 19 -2.55 18.97 1.78
N VAL A 20 -2.73 17.88 2.53
CA VAL A 20 -1.64 17.19 3.25
C VAL A 20 -0.56 16.66 2.31
N ALA A 21 -0.92 16.24 1.08
CA ALA A 21 0.07 15.73 0.14
C ALA A 21 1.06 16.84 -0.31
N GLU A 22 0.58 18.05 -0.55
CA GLU A 22 1.44 19.18 -0.90
C GLU A 22 2.33 19.59 0.29
N LEU A 23 1.80 19.60 1.50
CA LEU A 23 2.60 19.80 2.71
C LEU A 23 3.72 18.76 2.82
N MET A 24 3.42 17.48 2.57
CA MET A 24 4.42 16.41 2.63
C MET A 24 5.50 16.57 1.57
N ILE A 25 5.13 16.96 0.35
CA ILE A 25 6.10 17.23 -0.73
C ILE A 25 7.00 18.41 -0.37
N ALA A 26 6.44 19.49 0.17
CA ALA A 26 7.22 20.64 0.63
C ALA A 26 8.17 20.25 1.78
N THR A 27 7.71 19.46 2.74
CA THR A 27 8.53 18.95 3.84
C THR A 27 9.68 18.08 3.32
N GLU A 28 9.43 17.22 2.35
CA GLU A 28 10.47 16.38 1.73
C GLU A 28 11.51 17.25 1.00
N TYR A 29 11.08 18.30 0.32
CA TYR A 29 11.99 19.26 -0.30
C TYR A 29 12.90 19.95 0.72
N GLU A 30 12.34 20.40 1.84
CA GLU A 30 13.13 21.02 2.92
C GLU A 30 14.15 20.06 3.54
N LEU A 31 13.79 18.79 3.71
CA LEU A 31 14.63 17.79 4.36
C LEU A 31 15.72 17.22 3.44
N THR A 32 15.41 17.00 2.18
CA THR A 32 16.26 16.22 1.26
C THR A 32 16.72 17.01 0.04
N GLY A 33 16.12 18.17 -0.26
CA GLY A 33 16.35 18.94 -1.46
C GLY A 33 15.69 18.36 -2.73
N ARG A 34 14.93 17.26 -2.62
CA ARG A 34 14.23 16.64 -3.77
C ARG A 34 13.12 17.52 -4.28
N CYS A 35 13.12 17.78 -5.58
CA CYS A 35 12.03 18.53 -6.18
C CYS A 35 10.73 17.69 -6.23
N ARG A 36 9.60 18.39 -6.46
CA ARG A 36 8.27 17.79 -6.55
C ARG A 36 8.23 16.56 -7.49
N ASP A 37 8.79 16.69 -8.67
CA ASP A 37 8.74 15.64 -9.70
C ASP A 37 9.54 14.39 -9.26
N GLU A 38 10.66 14.59 -8.56
CA GLU A 38 11.44 13.49 -7.99
C GLU A 38 10.67 12.75 -6.89
N VAL A 39 9.98 13.50 -6.01
CA VAL A 39 9.14 12.90 -4.96
C VAL A 39 7.99 12.10 -5.58
N LEU A 40 7.29 12.67 -6.55
CA LEU A 40 6.19 11.98 -7.25
C LEU A 40 6.68 10.72 -7.98
N LEU A 41 7.84 10.78 -8.65
CA LEU A 41 8.43 9.62 -9.31
C LEU A 41 8.75 8.48 -8.34
N LEU A 42 9.26 8.82 -7.15
CA LEU A 42 9.50 7.81 -6.09
C LEU A 42 8.19 7.20 -5.59
N MET A 43 7.15 8.01 -5.39
CA MET A 43 5.84 7.53 -4.99
C MET A 43 5.19 6.63 -6.06
N GLU A 44 5.35 6.98 -7.34
CA GLU A 44 4.88 6.15 -8.45
C GLU A 44 5.55 4.77 -8.45
N ARG A 45 6.87 4.71 -8.27
CA ARG A 45 7.61 3.45 -8.13
C ARG A 45 7.11 2.61 -6.95
N ASN A 46 6.86 3.25 -5.80
CA ASN A 46 6.30 2.56 -4.65
C ASN A 46 4.91 1.99 -4.97
N LEU A 47 4.07 2.75 -5.66
CA LEU A 47 2.74 2.30 -6.08
C LEU A 47 2.81 1.11 -7.04
N GLU A 48 3.77 1.10 -7.97
CA GLU A 48 4.01 -0.05 -8.86
C GLU A 48 4.39 -1.30 -8.07
N VAL A 49 5.29 -1.18 -7.09
CA VAL A 49 5.64 -2.30 -6.20
C VAL A 49 4.44 -2.78 -5.41
N MET A 50 3.61 -1.88 -4.88
CA MET A 50 2.37 -2.24 -4.18
C MET A 50 1.42 -3.04 -5.07
N LYS A 51 1.18 -2.60 -6.30
CA LYS A 51 0.32 -3.30 -7.27
C LYS A 51 0.90 -4.67 -7.63
N ALA A 52 2.19 -4.72 -7.96
CA ALA A 52 2.87 -5.97 -8.31
C ALA A 52 2.84 -6.99 -7.17
N SER A 53 3.00 -6.55 -5.92
CA SER A 53 2.96 -7.43 -4.75
C SER A 53 1.59 -8.10 -4.55
N VAL A 54 0.50 -7.39 -4.88
CA VAL A 54 -0.85 -7.99 -4.88
C VAL A 54 -0.96 -9.07 -5.96
N GLU A 55 -0.59 -8.75 -7.19
CA GLU A 55 -0.68 -9.68 -8.31
C GLU A 55 0.15 -10.95 -8.08
N LEU A 56 1.39 -10.79 -7.63
CA LEU A 56 2.29 -11.91 -7.32
C LEU A 56 1.80 -12.73 -6.11
N GLY A 57 1.14 -12.08 -5.15
CA GLY A 57 0.54 -12.74 -4.00
C GLY A 57 -0.69 -13.55 -4.32
N LEU A 58 -1.41 -13.25 -5.40
CA LEU A 58 -2.55 -14.05 -5.87
C LEU A 58 -2.14 -15.40 -6.48
N SER A 59 -0.84 -15.70 -6.58
CA SER A 59 -0.36 -17.00 -7.02
C SER A 59 -0.70 -18.10 -6.01
N GLU A 60 -0.96 -19.32 -6.50
CA GLU A 60 -1.23 -20.49 -5.64
C GLU A 60 0.03 -21.10 -5.00
N ASN A 61 1.19 -20.52 -5.29
CA ASN A 61 2.46 -21.02 -4.76
C ASN A 61 2.54 -20.83 -3.25
N LYS A 62 2.98 -21.86 -2.55
CA LYS A 62 3.23 -21.80 -1.12
C LYS A 62 4.60 -21.19 -0.80
N SER A 63 4.73 -20.63 0.41
CA SER A 63 6.02 -20.23 0.98
C SER A 63 6.97 -21.42 1.10
N ARG A 64 8.27 -21.15 1.29
CA ARG A 64 9.29 -22.20 1.48
C ARG A 64 8.99 -23.14 2.64
N SER A 65 8.37 -22.63 3.71
CA SER A 65 7.93 -23.44 4.87
C SER A 65 6.65 -24.25 4.60
N GLY A 66 5.91 -23.95 3.55
CA GLY A 66 4.61 -24.54 3.25
C GLY A 66 3.45 -24.04 4.14
N LEU A 67 3.72 -23.13 5.08
CA LEU A 67 2.73 -22.65 6.05
C LEU A 67 1.78 -21.59 5.47
N THR A 68 2.22 -20.83 4.49
CA THR A 68 1.42 -19.75 3.87
C THR A 68 1.41 -19.87 2.35
N GLY A 69 0.34 -19.39 1.73
CA GLY A 69 0.19 -19.30 0.29
C GLY A 69 -1.07 -19.98 -0.25
N GLY A 70 -1.70 -19.32 -1.18
CA GLY A 70 -2.90 -19.78 -1.88
C GLY A 70 -4.23 -19.36 -1.26
N ASP A 71 -4.24 -18.69 -0.10
CA ASP A 71 -5.50 -18.24 0.51
C ASP A 71 -6.03 -16.98 -0.18
N ALA A 72 -5.15 -16.07 -0.60
CA ALA A 72 -5.52 -14.94 -1.45
C ALA A 72 -6.17 -15.41 -2.76
N ALA A 73 -5.60 -16.42 -3.42
CA ALA A 73 -6.14 -17.00 -4.64
C ALA A 73 -7.50 -17.67 -4.42
N LYS A 74 -7.71 -18.35 -3.28
CA LYS A 74 -9.01 -18.93 -2.92
C LYS A 74 -10.07 -17.84 -2.74
N LEU A 75 -9.73 -16.77 -2.03
CA LEU A 75 -10.63 -15.65 -1.81
C LEU A 75 -10.96 -14.93 -3.12
N ASP A 76 -9.99 -14.77 -4.01
CA ASP A 76 -10.19 -14.18 -5.34
C ASP A 76 -11.19 -15.02 -6.19
N ARG A 77 -11.03 -16.34 -6.18
CA ARG A 77 -11.99 -17.24 -6.84
C ARG A 77 -13.39 -17.15 -6.25
N HIS A 78 -13.48 -17.04 -4.90
CA HIS A 78 -14.76 -16.89 -4.22
C HIS A 78 -15.45 -15.57 -4.61
N LEU A 79 -14.71 -14.46 -4.65
CA LEU A 79 -15.21 -13.17 -5.11
C LEU A 79 -15.74 -13.23 -6.55
N LYS A 80 -14.97 -13.85 -7.45
CA LYS A 80 -15.35 -14.01 -8.87
C LYS A 80 -16.56 -14.91 -9.08
N SER A 81 -16.87 -15.80 -8.12
CA SER A 81 -18.04 -16.68 -8.20
C SER A 81 -19.38 -15.97 -7.96
N GLY A 82 -19.38 -14.75 -7.45
CA GLY A 82 -20.58 -13.98 -7.10
C GLY A 82 -21.37 -14.51 -5.91
N LYS A 83 -20.82 -15.48 -5.15
CA LYS A 83 -21.49 -16.10 -3.99
C LYS A 83 -21.08 -15.50 -2.65
N ALA A 84 -20.33 -14.40 -2.67
CA ALA A 84 -19.88 -13.74 -1.46
C ALA A 84 -21.07 -13.12 -0.69
N LEU A 85 -21.11 -13.36 0.62
CA LEU A 85 -22.15 -12.82 1.50
C LEU A 85 -21.84 -11.41 2.03
N SER A 86 -20.62 -10.94 1.85
CA SER A 86 -20.14 -9.61 2.27
C SER A 86 -19.97 -8.69 1.08
N ASP A 87 -19.81 -7.40 1.39
CA ASP A 87 -19.54 -6.36 0.39
C ASP A 87 -18.25 -6.65 -0.39
N PHE A 88 -18.33 -6.45 -1.70
CA PHE A 88 -17.22 -6.71 -2.63
C PHE A 88 -15.99 -5.87 -2.30
N THR A 89 -16.15 -4.62 -1.89
CA THR A 89 -15.07 -3.71 -1.57
C THR A 89 -14.26 -4.20 -0.36
N ILE A 90 -14.95 -4.61 0.70
CA ILE A 90 -14.32 -5.13 1.93
C ILE A 90 -13.56 -6.43 1.64
N LEU A 91 -14.19 -7.35 0.93
CA LEU A 91 -13.54 -8.63 0.59
C LEU A 91 -12.38 -8.45 -0.38
N SER A 92 -12.46 -7.48 -1.30
CA SER A 92 -11.34 -7.16 -2.19
C SER A 92 -10.16 -6.56 -1.42
N ALA A 93 -10.42 -5.70 -0.44
CA ALA A 93 -9.38 -5.18 0.44
C ALA A 93 -8.72 -6.30 1.26
N ALA A 94 -9.50 -7.20 1.84
CA ALA A 94 -9.00 -8.36 2.56
C ALA A 94 -8.18 -9.28 1.66
N ARG A 95 -8.64 -9.58 0.44
CA ARG A 95 -7.90 -10.36 -0.55
C ARG A 95 -6.54 -9.72 -0.86
N ASN A 96 -6.50 -8.42 -1.10
CA ASN A 96 -5.28 -7.71 -1.40
C ASN A 96 -4.29 -7.74 -0.21
N ALA A 97 -4.79 -7.54 1.00
CA ALA A 97 -3.98 -7.62 2.21
C ALA A 97 -3.37 -9.03 2.41
N ILE A 98 -4.16 -10.09 2.21
CA ILE A 98 -3.67 -11.48 2.27
C ILE A 98 -2.65 -11.72 1.17
N ALA A 99 -2.88 -11.25 -0.07
CA ALA A 99 -1.96 -11.40 -1.19
C ALA A 99 -0.59 -10.77 -0.89
N VAL A 100 -0.55 -9.54 -0.40
CA VAL A 100 0.70 -8.86 -0.02
C VAL A 100 1.41 -9.63 1.09
N ASN A 101 0.69 -10.11 2.10
CA ASN A 101 1.27 -10.90 3.18
C ASN A 101 1.86 -12.24 2.67
N GLU A 102 1.16 -12.93 1.78
CA GLU A 102 1.67 -14.17 1.17
C GLU A 102 2.89 -13.92 0.28
N HIS A 103 2.92 -12.79 -0.45
CA HIS A 103 4.08 -12.40 -1.25
C HIS A 103 5.29 -12.09 -0.35
N ASN A 104 5.08 -11.36 0.74
CA ASN A 104 6.12 -11.09 1.75
C ASN A 104 6.67 -12.39 2.37
N ALA A 105 5.80 -13.33 2.74
CA ALA A 105 6.19 -14.63 3.30
C ALA A 105 7.02 -15.50 2.33
N LYS A 106 6.97 -15.19 1.04
CA LYS A 106 7.80 -15.80 -0.03
C LYS A 106 9.09 -15.02 -0.29
N MET A 107 9.43 -14.05 0.55
CA MET A 107 10.57 -13.12 0.38
C MET A 107 10.44 -12.22 -0.85
N GLY A 108 9.21 -11.91 -1.24
CA GLY A 108 8.91 -10.98 -2.31
C GLY A 108 9.14 -9.53 -1.91
N LEU A 109 9.38 -8.67 -2.91
CA LEU A 109 9.49 -7.24 -2.68
C LEU A 109 8.12 -6.65 -2.38
N VAL A 110 8.01 -5.97 -1.24
CA VAL A 110 6.79 -5.27 -0.83
C VAL A 110 7.12 -3.82 -0.44
N CYS A 111 6.15 -2.94 -0.66
CA CYS A 111 6.17 -1.59 -0.13
C CYS A 111 4.93 -1.45 0.76
N ALA A 112 5.13 -1.44 2.07
CA ALA A 112 4.05 -1.40 3.06
C ALA A 112 4.51 -0.70 4.33
N THR A 113 3.67 0.16 4.86
CA THR A 113 3.89 0.80 6.16
C THR A 113 3.30 -0.10 7.26
N PRO A 114 3.96 -0.26 8.39
CA PRO A 114 5.17 0.42 8.89
C PRO A 114 6.48 -0.33 8.62
N THR A 115 6.46 -1.34 7.79
CA THR A 115 7.59 -2.27 7.60
C THR A 115 8.44 -1.97 6.36
N ALA A 116 8.14 -0.87 5.68
CA ALA A 116 8.90 -0.43 4.52
C ALA A 116 10.11 0.42 4.91
#